data_1183a989d3c2cc000d2d9958cda0ae78
#
_entry.id   1183a989d3c2cc000d2d9958cda0ae78
#
_cell.length_a   1.000
_cell.length_b   1.000
_cell.length_c   1.000
_cell.angle_alpha   90.00
_cell.angle_beta   90.00
_cell.angle_gamma   90.00
#
_symmetry.space_group_name_H-M   'P 1'
#
loop_
_entity.id
_entity.type
_entity.pdbx_description
1 polymer ?
#
loop_
_entity_poly.entity_id
_entity_poly.type
_entity_poly.pdbx_seq_one_letter_code
_entity_poly.pdbx_strand_id
1 'polypeptide(L)'
;MNALLVMLMMLVAPQAPPANAPKGSAESGKALFMKIGCFECHGREGQGAVTGPRLNQNPITFARFNSYIRKPSGEMPPYTTKVVSEQQAVDIYAYLQSLPKPPAVENIPLLK
;
A
#
# COMPACT_ATOMS: atom_id res chain seq x y z
N MET A 1 17.60 40.63 -37.05
CA MET A 1 18.14 39.83 -35.95
C MET A 1 16.98 38.98 -35.40
N ASN A 2 16.97 37.70 -35.78
CA ASN A 2 15.88 36.77 -35.38
C ASN A 2 16.30 36.07 -34.10
N ALA A 3 15.61 36.42 -33.00
CA ALA A 3 15.74 35.72 -31.76
C ALA A 3 14.88 34.44 -31.86
N LEU A 4 15.54 33.29 -32.03
CA LEU A 4 14.93 31.96 -31.98
C LEU A 4 14.65 31.62 -30.50
N LEU A 5 13.41 31.75 -30.09
CA LEU A 5 12.96 31.29 -28.79
C LEU A 5 12.87 29.74 -28.82
N VAL A 6 13.92 29.07 -28.34
CA VAL A 6 13.89 27.62 -28.15
C VAL A 6 13.09 27.34 -26.87
N MET A 7 11.82 27.00 -27.07
CA MET A 7 10.94 26.55 -26.00
C MET A 7 11.32 25.12 -25.59
N LEU A 8 12.10 25.00 -24.52
CA LEU A 8 12.51 23.73 -23.95
C LEU A 8 11.31 23.09 -23.24
N MET A 9 10.54 22.25 -23.95
CA MET A 9 9.54 21.38 -23.33
C MET A 9 10.25 20.34 -22.47
N MET A 10 10.23 20.56 -21.17
CA MET A 10 10.62 19.50 -20.22
C MET A 10 9.55 18.40 -20.26
N LEU A 11 9.84 17.30 -20.94
CA LEU A 11 9.10 16.05 -20.81
C LEU A 11 9.32 15.53 -19.37
N VAL A 12 8.32 15.71 -18.54
CA VAL A 12 8.25 15.00 -17.25
C VAL A 12 7.94 13.54 -17.58
N ALA A 13 8.99 12.71 -17.65
CA ALA A 13 8.82 11.28 -17.78
C ALA A 13 8.13 10.74 -16.50
N PRO A 14 7.14 9.83 -16.62
CA PRO A 14 6.58 9.16 -15.46
C PRO A 14 7.71 8.41 -14.76
N GLN A 15 7.93 8.72 -13.50
CA GLN A 15 8.95 8.05 -12.70
C GLN A 15 8.52 6.60 -12.47
N ALA A 16 9.29 5.67 -13.00
CA ALA A 16 9.12 4.26 -12.69
C ALA A 16 9.32 4.04 -11.17
N PRO A 17 8.55 3.12 -10.54
CA PRO A 17 8.75 2.79 -9.14
C PRO A 17 10.21 2.34 -8.91
N PRO A 18 10.77 2.59 -7.71
CA PRO A 18 12.16 2.27 -7.43
C PRO A 18 12.45 0.80 -7.73
N ALA A 19 13.50 0.54 -8.50
CA ALA A 19 13.88 -0.78 -9.00
C ALA A 19 14.17 -1.84 -7.92
N ASN A 20 14.16 -1.47 -6.65
CA ASN A 20 14.52 -2.30 -5.50
C ASN A 20 13.34 -2.71 -4.61
N ALA A 21 12.07 -2.46 -5.02
CA ALA A 21 10.94 -3.01 -4.28
C ALA A 21 10.89 -4.53 -4.49
N PRO A 22 10.77 -5.33 -3.42
CA PRO A 22 10.67 -6.78 -3.57
C PRO A 22 9.45 -7.11 -4.43
N LYS A 23 9.61 -8.01 -5.40
CA LYS A 23 8.50 -8.47 -6.23
C LYS A 23 7.63 -9.43 -5.43
N GLY A 24 6.38 -9.04 -5.18
CA GLY A 24 5.37 -9.84 -4.53
C GLY A 24 4.18 -10.11 -5.44
N SER A 25 3.42 -11.15 -5.08
CA SER A 25 2.15 -11.48 -5.73
C SER A 25 0.99 -10.87 -4.95
N ALA A 26 0.27 -9.92 -5.56
CA ALA A 26 -0.92 -9.33 -4.96
C ALA A 26 -2.05 -10.37 -4.76
N GLU A 27 -2.16 -11.37 -5.61
CA GLU A 27 -3.13 -12.47 -5.47
C GLU A 27 -2.81 -13.33 -4.25
N SER A 28 -1.56 -13.76 -4.10
CA SER A 28 -1.10 -14.48 -2.90
C SER A 28 -1.25 -13.62 -1.65
N GLY A 29 -0.93 -12.35 -1.73
CA GLY A 29 -1.08 -11.38 -0.65
C GLY A 29 -2.52 -11.22 -0.20
N LYS A 30 -3.48 -11.20 -1.12
CA LYS A 30 -4.91 -11.18 -0.81
C LYS A 30 -5.33 -12.43 -0.04
N ALA A 31 -4.93 -13.60 -0.53
CA ALA A 31 -5.24 -14.86 0.14
C ALA A 31 -4.66 -14.92 1.57
N LEU A 32 -3.42 -14.45 1.74
CA LEU A 32 -2.75 -14.36 3.03
C LEU A 32 -3.42 -13.34 3.97
N PHE A 33 -3.79 -12.17 3.47
CA PHE A 33 -4.48 -11.14 4.21
C PHE A 33 -5.79 -11.64 4.82
N MET A 34 -6.53 -12.44 4.06
CA MET A 34 -7.73 -13.11 4.54
C MET A 34 -7.42 -14.26 5.50
N LYS A 35 -6.50 -15.14 5.14
CA LYS A 35 -6.18 -16.35 5.92
C LYS A 35 -5.59 -16.03 7.30
N ILE A 36 -4.73 -15.02 7.38
CA ILE A 36 -4.05 -14.60 8.61
C ILE A 36 -4.97 -13.76 9.50
N GLY A 37 -6.06 -13.21 8.96
CA GLY A 37 -7.05 -12.46 9.71
C GLY A 37 -6.81 -10.95 9.75
N CYS A 38 -5.93 -10.41 8.92
CA CYS A 38 -5.69 -8.97 8.84
C CYS A 38 -6.99 -8.19 8.56
N PHE A 39 -7.88 -8.79 7.76
CA PHE A 39 -9.16 -8.20 7.38
C PHE A 39 -10.11 -7.98 8.55
N GLU A 40 -9.99 -8.74 9.65
CA GLU A 40 -10.90 -8.65 10.79
C GLU A 40 -10.83 -7.26 11.45
N CYS A 41 -9.63 -6.67 11.49
CA CYS A 41 -9.42 -5.34 12.03
C CYS A 41 -9.35 -4.24 10.96
N HIS A 42 -8.80 -4.55 9.79
CA HIS A 42 -8.51 -3.56 8.76
C HIS A 42 -9.52 -3.50 7.61
N GLY A 43 -10.53 -4.38 7.62
CA GLY A 43 -11.50 -4.51 6.52
C GLY A 43 -10.98 -5.36 5.37
N ARG A 44 -11.87 -5.94 4.59
CA ARG A 44 -11.54 -6.91 3.51
C ARG A 44 -10.67 -6.32 2.40
N GLU A 45 -10.78 -5.04 2.19
CA GLU A 45 -10.00 -4.28 1.19
C GLU A 45 -9.08 -3.25 1.85
N GLY A 46 -8.71 -3.48 3.11
CA GLY A 46 -7.85 -2.55 3.86
C GLY A 46 -8.46 -1.16 4.04
N GLN A 47 -9.79 -1.04 3.92
CA GLN A 47 -10.49 0.25 4.03
C GLN A 47 -10.56 0.78 5.45
N GLY A 48 -10.16 -0.02 6.43
CA GLY A 48 -10.25 0.31 7.84
C GLY A 48 -11.59 -0.08 8.46
N ALA A 49 -11.60 -0.14 9.78
CA ALA A 49 -12.76 -0.41 10.62
C ALA A 49 -12.58 0.27 11.98
N VAL A 50 -13.52 0.06 12.89
CA VAL A 50 -13.42 0.60 14.27
C VAL A 50 -12.19 0.07 14.99
N THR A 51 -11.78 -1.15 14.68
CA THR A 51 -10.68 -1.89 15.34
C THR A 51 -9.32 -1.75 14.66
N GLY A 52 -9.25 -1.16 13.48
CA GLY A 52 -8.00 -1.01 12.76
C GLY A 52 -8.01 0.11 11.73
N PRO A 53 -6.87 0.79 11.54
CA PRO A 53 -6.79 1.88 10.59
C PRO A 53 -6.85 1.40 9.14
N ARG A 54 -7.13 2.34 8.25
CA ARG A 54 -7.11 2.14 6.82
C ARG A 54 -5.71 1.89 6.31
N LEU A 55 -5.54 0.89 5.46
CA LEU A 55 -4.26 0.47 4.90
C LEU A 55 -4.11 0.83 3.41
N ASN A 56 -5.21 1.09 2.71
CA ASN A 56 -5.20 1.37 1.27
C ASN A 56 -4.96 2.84 0.88
N GLN A 57 -4.61 3.69 1.84
CA GLN A 57 -4.37 5.13 1.61
C GLN A 57 -2.92 5.56 1.72
N ASN A 58 -2.11 4.83 2.48
CA ASN A 58 -0.76 5.26 2.81
C ASN A 58 0.27 4.34 2.17
N PRO A 59 0.95 4.80 1.12
CA PRO A 59 2.12 4.10 0.62
C PRO A 59 3.27 4.25 1.62
N ILE A 60 3.26 3.45 2.66
CA ILE A 60 4.46 3.28 3.49
C ILE A 60 5.46 2.42 2.73
N THR A 61 6.74 2.57 3.01
CA THR A 61 7.77 1.70 2.40
C THR A 61 7.62 0.27 2.90
N PHE A 62 8.07 -0.71 2.09
CA PHE A 62 8.06 -2.11 2.52
C PHE A 62 8.87 -2.31 3.81
N ALA A 63 10.01 -1.67 3.95
CA ALA A 63 10.82 -1.77 5.16
C ALA A 63 10.05 -1.35 6.42
N ARG A 64 9.31 -0.25 6.33
CA ARG A 64 8.47 0.23 7.44
C ARG A 64 7.30 -0.71 7.71
N PHE A 65 6.62 -1.19 6.68
CA PHE A 65 5.55 -2.18 6.79
C PHE A 65 6.04 -3.45 7.47
N ASN A 66 7.12 -4.04 6.96
CA ASN A 66 7.68 -5.28 7.50
C ASN A 66 8.12 -5.14 8.96
N SER A 67 8.81 -4.06 9.29
CA SER A 67 9.20 -3.76 10.67
C SER A 67 7.98 -3.60 11.60
N TYR A 68 6.93 -2.94 11.13
CA TYR A 68 5.74 -2.67 11.94
C TYR A 68 4.95 -3.93 12.26
N ILE A 69 4.73 -4.83 11.30
CA ILE A 69 4.00 -6.08 11.55
C ILE A 69 4.73 -7.02 12.52
N ARG A 70 6.06 -6.89 12.62
CA ARG A 70 6.88 -7.67 13.58
C ARG A 70 6.78 -7.13 15.01
N LYS A 71 6.68 -5.81 15.14
CA LYS A 71 6.59 -5.13 16.44
C LYS A 71 5.59 -3.96 16.35
N PRO A 72 4.30 -4.26 16.27
CA PRO A 72 3.28 -3.22 16.18
C PRO A 72 3.09 -2.49 17.51
N SER A 73 2.51 -1.29 17.43
CA SER A 73 1.99 -0.58 18.59
C SER A 73 0.48 -0.85 18.76
N GLY A 74 -0.03 -0.64 19.97
CA GLY A 74 -1.46 -0.80 20.28
C GLY A 74 -1.90 -2.26 20.33
N GLU A 75 -3.12 -2.51 19.88
CA GLU A 75 -3.79 -3.82 20.00
C GLU A 75 -3.49 -4.78 18.84
N MET A 76 -2.81 -4.32 17.80
CA MET A 76 -2.43 -5.18 16.69
C MET A 76 -1.47 -6.27 17.19
N PRO A 77 -1.75 -7.57 16.94
CA PRO A 77 -0.84 -8.63 17.35
C PRO A 77 0.46 -8.62 16.52
N PRO A 78 1.60 -9.00 17.11
CA PRO A 78 2.84 -9.14 16.37
C PRO A 78 2.84 -10.40 15.51
N TYR A 79 3.27 -10.28 14.27
CA TYR A 79 3.43 -11.39 13.33
C TYR A 79 4.92 -11.69 13.18
N THR A 80 5.39 -12.75 13.83
CA THR A 80 6.78 -13.20 13.68
C THR A 80 7.01 -13.80 12.29
N THR A 81 8.27 -14.00 11.92
CA THR A 81 8.63 -14.65 10.65
C THR A 81 8.18 -16.12 10.57
N LYS A 82 7.85 -16.74 11.70
CA LYS A 82 7.25 -18.07 11.75
C LYS A 82 5.78 -18.07 11.34
N VAL A 83 5.07 -16.97 11.58
CA VAL A 83 3.65 -16.81 11.23
C VAL A 83 3.48 -16.19 9.84
N VAL A 84 4.25 -15.17 9.55
CA VAL A 84 4.32 -14.49 8.26
C VAL A 84 5.76 -14.41 7.82
N SER A 85 6.17 -15.28 6.90
CA SER A 85 7.54 -15.28 6.36
C SER A 85 7.86 -13.94 5.66
N GLU A 86 9.13 -13.70 5.36
CA GLU A 86 9.53 -12.49 4.62
C GLU A 86 8.85 -12.42 3.25
N GLN A 87 8.78 -13.54 2.50
CA GLN A 87 8.10 -13.55 1.21
C GLN A 87 6.59 -13.32 1.35
N GLN A 88 5.96 -13.89 2.36
CA GLN A 88 4.55 -13.64 2.63
C GLN A 88 4.28 -12.16 2.99
N ALA A 89 5.18 -11.52 3.73
CA ALA A 89 5.09 -10.10 4.00
C ALA A 89 5.20 -9.28 2.70
N VAL A 90 6.09 -9.66 1.78
CA VAL A 90 6.22 -9.04 0.44
C VAL A 90 4.92 -9.18 -0.35
N ASP A 91 4.30 -10.36 -0.34
CA ASP A 91 3.05 -10.62 -1.06
C ASP A 91 1.88 -9.81 -0.47
N ILE A 92 1.76 -9.77 0.86
CA ILE A 92 0.74 -8.95 1.53
C ILE A 92 0.94 -7.46 1.19
N TYR A 93 2.18 -6.99 1.23
CA TYR A 93 2.49 -5.61 0.85
C TYR A 93 2.12 -5.31 -0.61
N ALA A 94 2.42 -6.23 -1.54
CA ALA A 94 2.01 -6.10 -2.94
C ALA A 94 0.49 -6.01 -3.08
N TYR A 95 -0.27 -6.80 -2.31
CA TYR A 95 -1.72 -6.70 -2.26
C TYR A 95 -2.18 -5.31 -1.79
N LEU A 96 -1.66 -4.82 -0.69
CA LEU A 96 -2.03 -3.51 -0.15
C LEU A 96 -1.71 -2.37 -1.14
N GLN A 97 -0.60 -2.48 -1.88
CA GLN A 97 -0.24 -1.51 -2.91
C GLN A 97 -1.16 -1.59 -4.15
N SER A 98 -1.78 -2.73 -4.42
CA SER A 98 -2.71 -2.94 -5.53
C SER A 98 -4.12 -2.41 -5.27
N LEU A 99 -4.46 -2.12 -4.01
CA LEU A 99 -5.80 -1.68 -3.64
C LEU A 99 -6.10 -0.27 -4.17
N PRO A 100 -7.33 -0.05 -4.67
CA PRO A 100 -7.73 1.27 -5.13
C PRO A 100 -7.74 2.25 -3.96
N LYS A 101 -7.28 3.46 -4.23
CA LYS A 101 -7.42 4.56 -3.28
C LYS A 101 -8.90 4.92 -3.16
N PRO A 102 -9.38 5.32 -1.97
CA PRO A 102 -10.73 5.80 -1.83
C PRO A 102 -10.95 7.04 -2.71
N PRO A 103 -12.17 7.25 -3.21
CA PRO A 103 -12.48 8.43 -3.99
C PRO A 103 -12.22 9.69 -3.17
N ALA A 104 -11.76 10.74 -3.83
CA ALA A 104 -11.65 12.05 -3.22
C ALA A 104 -13.03 12.53 -2.75
N VAL A 105 -13.07 13.28 -1.66
CA VAL A 105 -14.33 13.73 -1.01
C VAL A 105 -15.25 14.45 -2.00
N GLU A 106 -14.66 15.21 -2.91
CA GLU A 106 -15.36 15.97 -3.97
C GLU A 106 -16.14 15.03 -4.93
N ASN A 107 -15.72 13.77 -5.01
CA ASN A 107 -16.31 12.78 -5.92
C ASN A 107 -17.38 11.90 -5.24
N ILE A 108 -17.69 12.18 -3.97
CA ILE A 108 -18.71 11.44 -3.22
C ILE A 108 -20.03 12.25 -3.24
N PRO A 109 -21.05 11.82 -4.02
CA PRO A 109 -22.27 12.61 -4.20
C PRO A 109 -23.01 12.95 -2.90
N LEU A 110 -22.94 12.05 -1.91
CA LEU A 110 -23.60 12.20 -0.62
C LEU A 110 -22.93 13.22 0.34
N LEU A 111 -21.73 13.69 -0.02
CA LEU A 111 -20.98 14.66 0.79
C LEU A 111 -20.93 16.05 0.16
N LYS A 112 -21.72 16.28 -0.88
CA LYS A 112 -21.87 17.59 -1.54
C LYS A 112 -23.02 18.38 -0.95
#